data_1ba8f8cae14f55d16a48cd3bbda0f263
#
_entry.id   1ba8f8cae14f55d16a48cd3bbda0f263
#
_cell.length_a   1.000
_cell.length_b   1.000
_cell.length_c   1.000
_cell.angle_alpha   90.00
_cell.angle_beta   90.00
_cell.angle_gamma   90.00
#
_symmetry.space_group_name_H-M   'P 1'
#
loop_
_entity.id
_entity.type
_entity.pdbx_description
1 polymer ?
#
loop_
_entity_poly.entity_id
_entity_poly.type
_entity_poly.pdbx_seq_one_letter_code
_entity_poly.pdbx_strand_id
1 'polypeptide(L)'
;MEILRASEDYLESMLMMKLKHGYIRSIDVAEHLGVTKPSVTYATRRLKESGHITMDKDGLITLTETGMAVAAKMLDRHKTLTAFLIAQVGGQAVLG
;
A
#
# COMPACT_ATOMS: atom_id res chain seq x y z
N MET A 1 13.84 -2.57 13.55
CA MET A 1 12.60 -3.19 13.91
C MET A 1 11.92 -3.81 12.70
N GLU A 2 11.41 -5.00 12.87
CA GLU A 2 10.77 -5.71 11.79
C GLU A 2 9.40 -5.11 11.47
N ILE A 3 9.11 -4.93 10.18
CA ILE A 3 7.81 -4.47 9.73
C ILE A 3 6.91 -5.68 9.55
N LEU A 4 5.78 -5.65 10.24
CA LEU A 4 4.82 -6.73 10.13
C LEU A 4 4.18 -6.73 8.75
N ARG A 5 3.75 -7.91 8.30
CA ARG A 5 3.09 -8.04 7.00
C ARG A 5 1.92 -7.07 6.86
N ALA A 6 1.14 -6.90 7.93
CA ALA A 6 0.03 -5.96 7.89
C ALA A 6 0.49 -4.54 7.59
N SER A 7 1.63 -4.12 8.16
CA SER A 7 2.17 -2.79 7.90
C SER A 7 2.59 -2.64 6.44
N GLU A 8 3.16 -3.68 5.87
CA GLU A 8 3.53 -3.68 4.45
C GLU A 8 2.29 -3.55 3.58
N ASP A 9 1.23 -4.27 3.90
CA ASP A 9 -0.02 -4.20 3.16
C ASP A 9 -0.63 -2.80 3.24
N TYR A 10 -0.57 -2.16 4.42
CA TYR A 10 -1.04 -0.80 4.58
C TYR A 10 -0.24 0.17 3.72
N LEU A 11 1.08 0.05 3.73
CA LEU A 11 1.94 0.94 2.94
C LEU A 11 1.70 0.76 1.44
N GLU A 12 1.55 -0.47 0.99
CA GLU A 12 1.26 -0.74 -0.40
C GLU A 12 -0.09 -0.13 -0.81
N SER A 13 -1.10 -0.33 0.05
CA SER A 13 -2.43 0.24 -0.19
C SER A 13 -2.36 1.76 -0.27
N MET A 14 -1.58 2.39 0.60
CA MET A 14 -1.40 3.83 0.59
C MET A 14 -0.80 4.31 -0.72
N LEU A 15 0.22 3.61 -1.23
CA LEU A 15 0.80 3.97 -2.51
C LEU A 15 -0.21 3.81 -3.64
N MET A 16 -0.98 2.74 -3.62
CA MET A 16 -2.03 2.53 -4.63
C MET A 16 -3.06 3.66 -4.60
N MET A 17 -3.45 4.10 -3.40
CA MET A 17 -4.39 5.22 -3.27
C MET A 17 -3.78 6.51 -3.80
N LYS A 18 -2.49 6.73 -3.53
CA LYS A 18 -1.78 7.89 -4.05
C LYS A 18 -1.79 7.90 -5.57
N LEU A 19 -1.52 6.76 -6.18
CA LEU A 19 -1.50 6.64 -7.64
C LEU A 19 -2.89 6.79 -8.23
N LYS A 20 -3.91 6.30 -7.54
CA LYS A 20 -5.27 6.34 -8.04
C LYS A 20 -5.94 7.70 -7.85
N HIS A 21 -5.78 8.29 -6.67
CA HIS A 21 -6.48 9.52 -6.32
C HIS A 21 -5.60 10.76 -6.25
N GLY A 22 -4.29 10.59 -6.16
CA GLY A 22 -3.37 11.71 -5.96
C GLY A 22 -3.20 12.09 -4.50
N TYR A 23 -3.92 11.43 -3.59
CA TYR A 23 -3.84 11.68 -2.15
C TYR A 23 -4.16 10.40 -1.41
N ILE A 24 -3.87 10.40 -0.11
CA ILE A 24 -4.09 9.22 0.73
C ILE A 24 -4.92 9.62 1.95
N ARG A 25 -6.08 8.98 2.12
CA ARG A 25 -6.92 9.15 3.30
C ARG A 25 -7.15 7.81 3.97
N SER A 26 -7.22 7.83 5.31
CA SER A 26 -7.44 6.60 6.09
C SER A 26 -8.70 5.87 5.67
N ILE A 27 -9.78 6.60 5.35
CA ILE A 27 -11.04 5.97 4.96
C ILE A 27 -10.88 5.15 3.68
N ASP A 28 -10.12 5.67 2.73
CA ASP A 28 -9.90 4.97 1.46
C ASP A 28 -9.05 3.73 1.67
N VAL A 29 -8.06 3.80 2.55
CA VAL A 29 -7.23 2.65 2.90
C VAL A 29 -8.10 1.58 3.57
N ALA A 30 -8.97 1.99 4.50
CA ALA A 30 -9.87 1.07 5.18
C ALA A 30 -10.76 0.33 4.20
N GLU A 31 -11.35 1.05 3.26
CA GLU A 31 -12.22 0.45 2.26
C GLU A 31 -11.45 -0.48 1.33
N HIS A 32 -10.27 -0.07 0.90
CA HIS A 32 -9.46 -0.89 0.00
C HIS A 32 -9.05 -2.21 0.64
N LEU A 33 -8.66 -2.18 1.91
CA LEU A 33 -8.23 -3.38 2.62
C LEU A 33 -9.36 -4.16 3.27
N GLY A 34 -10.56 -3.57 3.34
CA GLY A 34 -11.69 -4.21 3.98
C GLY A 34 -11.53 -4.34 5.48
N VAL A 35 -10.90 -3.35 6.11
CA VAL A 35 -10.68 -3.35 7.55
C VAL A 35 -11.47 -2.23 8.22
N THR A 36 -11.57 -2.30 9.56
CA THR A 36 -12.34 -1.32 10.32
C THR A 36 -11.55 -0.02 10.51
N LYS A 37 -12.28 1.08 10.79
CA LYS A 37 -11.63 2.36 11.09
C LYS A 37 -10.66 2.26 12.27
N PRO A 38 -11.01 1.62 13.40
CA PRO A 38 -10.06 1.47 14.49
C PRO A 38 -8.79 0.76 14.08
N SER A 39 -8.88 -0.25 13.22
CA SER A 39 -7.71 -0.96 12.72
C SER A 39 -6.79 -0.05 11.93
N VAL A 40 -7.37 0.78 11.06
CA VAL A 40 -6.58 1.73 10.27
C VAL A 40 -5.96 2.79 11.19
N THR A 41 -6.73 3.28 12.17
CA THR A 41 -6.22 4.28 13.11
C THR A 41 -5.02 3.74 13.86
N TYR A 42 -5.11 2.50 14.33
CA TYR A 42 -4.01 1.85 15.03
C TYR A 42 -2.79 1.70 14.12
N ALA A 43 -3.01 1.22 12.90
CA ALA A 43 -1.93 1.01 11.93
C ALA A 43 -1.25 2.32 11.55
N THR A 44 -2.02 3.38 11.29
CA THR A 44 -1.45 4.67 10.92
C THR A 44 -0.63 5.27 12.06
N ARG A 45 -1.10 5.08 13.31
CA ARG A 45 -0.33 5.54 14.48
C ARG A 45 1.03 4.84 14.50
N ARG A 46 1.03 3.52 14.32
CA ARG A 46 2.26 2.74 14.32
C ARG A 46 3.20 3.16 13.19
N LEU A 47 2.64 3.38 12.02
CA LEU A 47 3.43 3.78 10.86
C LEU A 47 4.01 5.18 11.01
N LYS A 48 3.28 6.09 11.69
CA LYS A 48 3.83 7.41 12.01
C LYS A 48 5.00 7.28 12.99
N GLU A 49 4.81 6.46 14.02
CA GLU A 49 5.84 6.26 15.04
C GLU A 49 7.11 5.65 14.45
N SER A 50 6.95 4.76 13.48
CA SER A 50 8.09 4.11 12.82
C SER A 50 8.73 4.96 11.73
N GLY A 51 8.14 6.12 11.42
CA GLY A 51 8.71 7.02 10.42
C GLY A 51 8.40 6.66 8.98
N HIS A 52 7.40 5.83 8.76
CA HIS A 52 7.02 5.42 7.40
C HIS A 52 6.01 6.35 6.76
N ILE A 53 5.23 7.06 7.56
CA ILE A 53 4.25 8.03 7.06
C ILE A 53 4.24 9.25 7.95
N THR A 54 3.68 10.34 7.40
CA THR A 54 3.29 11.50 8.18
C THR A 54 1.81 11.74 7.91
N MET A 55 1.17 12.49 8.78
CA MET A 55 -0.24 12.83 8.62
C MET A 55 -0.42 14.29 9.00
N ASP A 56 -1.11 15.05 8.18
CA ASP A 56 -1.36 16.44 8.49
C ASP A 56 -2.62 16.58 9.35
N LYS A 57 -2.95 17.82 9.72
CA LYS A 57 -4.09 18.10 10.59
C LYS A 57 -5.44 17.73 9.94
N ASP A 58 -5.46 17.64 8.63
CA ASP A 58 -6.68 17.30 7.89
C ASP A 58 -6.82 15.81 7.65
N GLY A 59 -5.89 15.03 8.18
CA GLY A 59 -5.95 13.58 8.05
C GLY A 59 -5.38 13.04 6.75
N LEU A 60 -4.72 13.88 5.98
CA LEU A 60 -4.06 13.43 4.75
C LEU A 60 -2.72 12.78 5.10
N ILE A 61 -2.50 11.63 4.52
CA ILE A 61 -1.31 10.83 4.79
C ILE A 61 -0.28 11.06 3.68
N THR A 62 0.97 11.17 4.07
CA THR A 62 2.07 11.25 3.12
C THR A 62 3.06 10.13 3.44
N LEU A 63 3.47 9.39 2.42
CA LEU A 63 4.51 8.39 2.57
C LEU A 63 5.86 9.10 2.68
N THR A 64 6.63 8.76 3.70
CA THR A 64 7.99 9.26 3.81
C THR A 64 8.87 8.51 2.80
N GLU A 65 10.11 8.92 2.67
CA GLU A 65 11.03 8.21 1.79
C GLU A 65 11.13 6.74 2.19
N THR A 66 11.22 6.46 3.49
CA THR A 66 11.26 5.10 4.00
C THR A 66 9.97 4.33 3.69
N GLY A 67 8.82 4.97 3.92
CA GLY A 67 7.54 4.35 3.63
C GLY A 67 7.33 4.09 2.15
N MET A 68 7.74 5.05 1.32
CA MET A 68 7.65 4.90 -0.12
C MET A 68 8.52 3.73 -0.62
N ALA A 69 9.72 3.58 -0.06
CA ALA A 69 10.61 2.50 -0.46
C ALA A 69 9.98 1.13 -0.19
N VAL A 70 9.35 0.97 0.98
CA VAL A 70 8.68 -0.28 1.32
C VAL A 70 7.47 -0.49 0.42
N ALA A 71 6.64 0.54 0.25
CA ALA A 71 5.43 0.45 -0.55
C ALA A 71 5.73 0.12 -2.01
N ALA A 72 6.74 0.80 -2.57
CA ALA A 72 7.13 0.58 -3.96
C ALA A 72 7.66 -0.83 -4.16
N LYS A 73 8.43 -1.33 -3.21
CA LYS A 73 8.97 -2.67 -3.26
C LYS A 73 7.85 -3.72 -3.24
N MET A 74 6.85 -3.51 -2.38
CA MET A 74 5.71 -4.41 -2.31
C MET A 74 4.90 -4.38 -3.59
N LEU A 75 4.64 -3.20 -4.11
CA LEU A 75 3.88 -3.04 -5.34
C LEU A 75 4.62 -3.65 -6.52
N ASP A 76 5.92 -3.42 -6.61
CA ASP A 76 6.75 -3.97 -7.67
C ASP A 76 6.76 -5.50 -7.63
N ARG A 77 6.87 -6.06 -6.42
CA ARG A 77 6.84 -7.50 -6.24
C ARG A 77 5.53 -8.09 -6.73
N HIS A 78 4.41 -7.45 -6.41
CA HIS A 78 3.10 -7.91 -6.83
C HIS A 78 2.91 -7.74 -8.32
N LYS A 79 3.39 -6.65 -8.89
CA LYS A 79 3.33 -6.44 -10.34
C LYS A 79 4.14 -7.51 -11.09
N THR A 80 5.33 -7.79 -10.60
CA THR A 80 6.18 -8.80 -11.21
C THR A 80 5.53 -10.17 -11.17
N LEU A 81 4.95 -10.54 -10.03
CA LEU A 81 4.26 -11.80 -9.89
C LEU A 81 3.05 -11.86 -10.82
N THR A 82 2.26 -10.79 -10.85
CA THR A 82 1.09 -10.71 -11.71
C THR A 82 1.48 -10.82 -13.18
N ALA A 83 2.52 -10.10 -13.58
CA ALA A 83 3.01 -10.14 -14.95
C ALA A 83 3.47 -11.56 -15.33
N PHE A 84 4.15 -12.22 -14.39
CA PHE A 84 4.59 -13.60 -14.61
C PHE A 84 3.40 -14.53 -14.80
N LEU A 85 2.39 -14.42 -13.95
CA LEU A 85 1.21 -15.27 -14.06
C LEU A 85 0.43 -15.00 -15.35
N ILE A 86 0.33 -13.75 -15.73
CA ILE A 86 -0.32 -13.38 -16.99
C ILE A 86 0.45 -13.94 -18.17
N ALA A 87 1.77 -13.89 -18.12
CA ALA A 87 2.60 -14.43 -19.18
C ALA A 87 2.43 -15.94 -19.32
N GLN A 88 2.28 -16.63 -18.17
CA GLN A 88 2.06 -18.08 -18.20
C GLN A 88 0.72 -18.46 -18.81
N VAL A 89 -0.34 -17.75 -18.43
CA VAL A 89 -1.68 -18.02 -18.90
C VAL A 89 -1.97 -17.27 -20.19
N GLY A 90 -1.66 -15.98 -20.18
CA GLY A 90 -1.95 -15.09 -21.28
C GLY A 90 -1.08 -15.36 -22.51
N GLY A 91 0.11 -15.90 -22.30
CA GLY A 91 0.96 -16.29 -23.41
C GLY A 91 0.28 -17.28 -24.31
N GLN A 92 -0.47 -18.18 -23.72
CA GLN A 92 -1.24 -19.14 -24.49
C GLN A 92 -2.44 -18.48 -25.15
N ALA A 93 -3.14 -17.63 -24.39
CA ALA A 93 -4.33 -16.96 -24.91
C ALA A 93 -3.98 -15.91 -25.97
N VAL A 94 -2.93 -15.14 -25.72
CA VAL A 94 -2.55 -14.07 -26.64
C VAL A 94 -1.89 -14.62 -27.89
N LEU A 95 -1.08 -15.63 -27.73
CA LEU A 95 -0.40 -16.25 -28.85
C LEU A 95 -1.27 -17.23 -29.58
N GLY A 96 -2.30 -17.67 -28.93
CA GLY A 96 -3.26 -18.59 -29.53
C GLY A 96 -4.26 -17.91 -30.45
#